data_a83742d09317e902ab13f17bfdc60765
#
_entry.id   a83742d09317e902ab13f17bfdc60765
#
_cell.length_a   1.000
_cell.length_b   1.000
_cell.length_c   1.000
_cell.angle_alpha   90.00
_cell.angle_beta   90.00
_cell.angle_gamma   90.00
#
_symmetry.space_group_name_H-M   'P 1'
#
loop_
_entity.id
_entity.type
_entity.pdbx_description
1 polymer ?
#
loop_
_entity_poly.entity_id
_entity_poly.type
_entity_poly.pdbx_seq_one_letter_code
_entity_poly.pdbx_strand_id
1 'polypeptide(L)'
;MRSYRTLPRVEEDLIEGARWIQADNPQAARRFLDVTFATFDRLAEFPESGTFARFKNRRLAAVRFCVLPPPFNRWLIFYQSSSDEVEIIRVIYGTQNWRANPASFFI
;
A
#
# COMPACT_ATOMS: atom_id res chain seq x y z
N MET A 1 15.00 -14.89 4.98
CA MET A 1 13.81 -14.48 4.22
C MET A 1 13.04 -13.43 5.00
N ARG A 2 12.78 -12.29 4.38
CA ARG A 2 12.01 -11.25 5.05
C ARG A 2 10.53 -11.52 4.89
N SER A 3 9.77 -11.08 5.86
CA SER A 3 8.32 -11.16 5.85
C SER A 3 7.70 -9.77 5.86
N TYR A 4 6.40 -9.70 5.77
CA TYR A 4 5.69 -8.45 5.96
C TYR A 4 4.58 -8.63 6.99
N ARG A 5 4.15 -7.51 7.55
CA ARG A 5 2.93 -7.44 8.34
C ARG A 5 2.12 -6.24 7.89
N THR A 6 0.83 -6.28 8.11
CA THR A 6 -0.05 -5.18 7.74
C THR A 6 -0.58 -4.49 8.99
N LEU A 7 -0.65 -3.17 8.95
CA LEU A 7 -1.33 -2.43 9.99
C LEU A 7 -2.84 -2.61 9.85
N PRO A 8 -3.61 -2.45 10.93
CA PRO A 8 -5.05 -2.73 10.89
C PRO A 8 -5.82 -1.99 9.79
N ARG A 9 -5.44 -0.78 9.46
CA ARG A 9 -6.13 0.00 8.44
C ARG A 9 -6.02 -0.61 7.05
N VAL A 10 -5.00 -1.42 6.79
CA VAL A 10 -4.80 -2.04 5.47
C VAL A 10 -5.96 -2.98 5.13
N GLU A 11 -6.45 -3.75 6.10
CA GLU A 11 -7.57 -4.64 5.86
C GLU A 11 -8.81 -3.85 5.41
N GLU A 12 -9.08 -2.75 6.08
CA GLU A 12 -10.18 -1.87 5.68
C GLU A 12 -9.98 -1.29 4.29
N ASP A 13 -8.76 -0.87 3.97
CA ASP A 13 -8.43 -0.35 2.64
C ASP A 13 -8.72 -1.38 1.56
N LEU A 14 -8.34 -2.64 1.80
CA LEU A 14 -8.55 -3.71 0.83
C LEU A 14 -10.02 -4.04 0.65
N ILE A 15 -10.78 -4.06 1.74
CA ILE A 15 -12.22 -4.30 1.69
C ILE A 15 -12.91 -3.19 0.89
N GLU A 16 -12.62 -1.95 1.21
CA GLU A 16 -13.19 -0.79 0.51
C GLU A 16 -12.84 -0.80 -0.97
N GLY A 17 -11.56 -1.03 -1.29
CA GLY A 17 -11.10 -1.06 -2.68
C GLY A 17 -11.74 -2.19 -3.47
N ALA A 18 -11.80 -3.39 -2.90
CA ALA A 18 -12.40 -4.53 -3.55
C ALA A 18 -13.90 -4.33 -3.79
N ARG A 19 -14.61 -3.75 -2.83
CA ARG A 19 -16.04 -3.45 -2.99
C ARG A 19 -16.28 -2.46 -4.12
N TRP A 20 -15.45 -1.44 -4.20
CA TRP A 20 -15.58 -0.43 -5.23
C TRP A 20 -15.35 -1.00 -6.63
N ILE A 21 -14.35 -1.86 -6.76
CA ILE A 21 -14.06 -2.50 -8.04
C ILE A 21 -15.14 -3.54 -8.37
N GLN A 22 -15.61 -4.28 -7.38
CA GLN A 22 -16.61 -5.32 -7.56
C GLN A 22 -17.94 -4.80 -8.13
N ALA A 23 -18.27 -3.55 -7.81
CA ALA A 23 -19.49 -2.93 -8.33
C ALA A 23 -19.55 -2.98 -9.85
N ASP A 24 -18.40 -2.85 -10.51
CA ASP A 24 -18.32 -2.91 -11.97
C ASP A 24 -17.88 -4.28 -12.48
N ASN A 25 -16.99 -4.95 -11.77
CA ASN A 25 -16.35 -6.17 -12.27
C ASN A 25 -15.87 -7.05 -11.12
N PRO A 26 -16.64 -8.10 -10.74
CA PRO A 26 -16.23 -8.99 -9.65
C PRO A 26 -14.90 -9.71 -9.87
N GLN A 27 -14.59 -10.07 -11.11
CA GLN A 27 -13.32 -10.74 -11.40
C GLN A 27 -12.15 -9.79 -11.23
N ALA A 28 -12.32 -8.52 -11.57
CA ALA A 28 -11.28 -7.52 -11.37
C ALA A 28 -11.02 -7.29 -9.89
N ALA A 29 -12.05 -7.34 -9.04
CA ALA A 29 -11.87 -7.21 -7.60
C ALA A 29 -11.01 -8.34 -7.05
N ARG A 30 -11.23 -9.56 -7.51
CA ARG A 30 -10.41 -10.70 -7.11
C ARG A 30 -8.97 -10.53 -7.55
N ARG A 31 -8.75 -10.12 -8.79
CA ARG A 31 -7.40 -9.87 -9.31
C ARG A 31 -6.69 -8.75 -8.55
N PHE A 32 -7.43 -7.71 -8.17
CA PHE A 32 -6.90 -6.63 -7.36
C PHE A 32 -6.31 -7.15 -6.05
N LEU A 33 -7.04 -8.01 -5.35
CA LEU A 33 -6.55 -8.59 -4.10
C LEU A 33 -5.35 -9.49 -4.33
N ASP A 34 -5.39 -10.34 -5.36
CA ASP A 34 -4.28 -11.25 -5.68
C ASP A 34 -3.00 -10.47 -6.01
N VAL A 35 -3.12 -9.44 -6.82
CA VAL A 35 -1.99 -8.60 -7.24
C VAL A 35 -1.44 -7.82 -6.03
N THR A 36 -2.33 -7.35 -5.16
CA THR A 36 -1.91 -6.60 -3.97
C THR A 36 -1.10 -7.49 -3.03
N PHE A 37 -1.59 -8.71 -2.74
CA PHE A 37 -0.85 -9.62 -1.87
C PHE A 37 0.46 -10.08 -2.50
N ALA A 38 0.49 -10.32 -3.80
CA ALA A 38 1.73 -10.64 -4.50
C ALA A 38 2.74 -9.49 -4.40
N THR A 39 2.26 -8.26 -4.45
CA THR A 39 3.12 -7.09 -4.31
C THR A 39 3.67 -6.96 -2.89
N PHE A 40 2.87 -7.27 -1.87
CA PHE A 40 3.37 -7.31 -0.49
C PHE A 40 4.54 -8.30 -0.35
N ASP A 41 4.41 -9.49 -0.92
CA ASP A 41 5.48 -10.49 -0.90
C ASP A 41 6.73 -9.96 -1.58
N ARG A 42 6.58 -9.28 -2.69
CA ARG A 42 7.69 -8.69 -3.42
C ARG A 42 8.37 -7.59 -2.62
N LEU A 43 7.60 -6.76 -1.92
CA LEU A 43 8.17 -5.72 -1.07
C LEU A 43 8.95 -6.31 0.11
N ALA A 44 8.48 -7.44 0.66
CA ALA A 44 9.20 -8.13 1.71
C ALA A 44 10.54 -8.63 1.20
N GLU A 45 10.60 -9.11 -0.04
CA GLU A 45 11.83 -9.58 -0.65
C GLU A 45 12.75 -8.44 -1.07
N PHE A 46 12.19 -7.33 -1.57
CA PHE A 46 12.94 -6.19 -2.05
C PHE A 46 12.45 -4.89 -1.39
N PRO A 47 12.74 -4.72 -0.08
CA PRO A 47 12.14 -3.60 0.67
C PRO A 47 12.60 -2.21 0.22
N GLU A 48 13.69 -2.12 -0.52
CA GLU A 48 14.20 -0.83 -1.00
C GLU A 48 13.69 -0.48 -2.40
N SER A 49 12.83 -1.31 -2.98
CA SER A 49 12.34 -1.09 -4.35
C SER A 49 11.38 0.07 -4.49
N GLY A 50 10.70 0.46 -3.42
CA GLY A 50 9.78 1.59 -3.44
C GLY A 50 10.50 2.93 -3.33
N THR A 51 9.77 3.99 -3.64
CA THR A 51 10.28 5.36 -3.60
C THR A 51 9.94 6.00 -2.26
N PHE A 52 10.86 6.75 -1.67
CA PHE A 52 10.55 7.50 -0.46
C PHE A 52 9.45 8.53 -0.76
N ALA A 53 8.45 8.57 0.12
CA ALA A 53 7.36 9.53 0.00
C ALA A 53 7.80 10.97 0.32
N ARG A 54 8.86 11.11 1.10
CA ARG A 54 9.48 12.39 1.46
C ARG A 54 8.55 13.35 2.20
N PHE A 55 7.82 12.79 3.18
CA PHE A 55 7.01 13.63 4.06
C PHE A 55 7.89 14.43 5.00
N LYS A 56 7.46 15.64 5.34
CA LYS A 56 8.16 16.49 6.29
C LYS A 56 8.04 16.00 7.72
N ASN A 57 6.98 15.25 8.03
CA ASN A 57 6.78 14.71 9.37
C ASN A 57 7.85 13.64 9.66
N ARG A 58 8.59 13.83 10.76
CA ARG A 58 9.69 12.93 11.14
C ARG A 58 9.23 11.49 11.36
N ARG A 59 8.02 11.31 11.85
CA ARG A 59 7.46 9.98 12.10
C ARG A 59 7.22 9.21 10.80
N LEU A 60 7.17 9.92 9.68
CA LEU A 60 6.90 9.35 8.36
C LEU A 60 8.12 9.41 7.44
N ALA A 61 9.30 9.70 8.00
CA ALA A 61 10.51 9.90 7.20
C ALA A 61 10.94 8.63 6.45
N ALA A 62 10.67 7.46 7.02
CA ALA A 62 11.07 6.18 6.42
C ALA A 62 10.02 5.58 5.49
N VAL A 63 8.88 6.25 5.29
CA VAL A 63 7.80 5.72 4.49
C VAL A 63 8.15 5.75 3.02
N ARG A 64 7.96 4.60 2.38
CA ARG A 64 8.10 4.44 0.93
C ARG A 64 6.74 4.12 0.33
N PHE A 65 6.62 4.28 -0.97
CA PHE A 65 5.44 3.82 -1.68
C PHE A 65 5.81 3.12 -2.97
N CYS A 66 4.91 2.27 -3.43
CA CYS A 66 4.99 1.72 -4.77
C CYS A 66 3.61 1.70 -5.39
N VAL A 67 3.58 1.65 -6.72
CA VAL A 67 2.35 1.61 -7.51
C VAL A 67 2.06 0.15 -7.84
N LEU A 68 0.79 -0.26 -7.77
CA LEU A 68 0.42 -1.59 -8.23
C LEU A 68 0.60 -1.71 -9.75
N PRO A 69 0.86 -2.92 -10.26
CA PRO A 69 0.94 -3.09 -11.72
C PRO A 69 -0.39 -2.84 -12.41
N PRO A 70 -0.36 -2.45 -13.69
CA PRO A 70 -1.59 -2.27 -14.44
C PRO A 70 -2.47 -3.53 -14.44
N PRO A 71 -3.79 -3.39 -14.45
CA PRO A 71 -4.56 -2.17 -14.61
C PRO A 71 -4.80 -1.39 -13.32
N PHE A 72 -4.14 -1.75 -12.22
CA PHE A 72 -4.37 -1.16 -10.91
C PHE A 72 -3.33 -0.08 -10.56
N ASN A 73 -2.73 0.52 -11.57
CA ASN A 73 -1.59 1.42 -11.39
C ASN A 73 -1.95 2.81 -10.84
N ARG A 74 -3.20 3.00 -10.44
CA ARG A 74 -3.60 4.19 -9.68
C ARG A 74 -3.70 3.91 -8.18
N TRP A 75 -3.44 2.66 -7.78
CA TRP A 75 -3.41 2.28 -6.38
C TRP A 75 -1.99 2.31 -5.86
N LEU A 76 -1.80 2.83 -4.65
CA LEU A 76 -0.50 2.98 -4.03
C LEU A 76 -0.43 2.16 -2.75
N ILE A 77 0.69 1.47 -2.57
CA ILE A 77 1.01 0.79 -1.31
C ILE A 77 2.04 1.64 -0.58
N PHE A 78 1.71 2.07 0.64
CA PHE A 78 2.64 2.76 1.52
C PHE A 78 3.17 1.78 2.54
N TYR A 79 4.47 1.78 2.74
CA TYR A 79 5.13 0.85 3.62
C TYR A 79 6.42 1.43 4.18
N GLN A 80 6.95 0.79 5.20
CA GLN A 80 8.29 1.10 5.70
C GLN A 80 8.99 -0.19 6.07
N SER A 81 10.32 -0.16 6.00
CA SER A 81 11.14 -1.29 6.37
C SER A 81 11.51 -1.19 7.84
N SER A 82 11.39 -2.29 8.57
CA SER A 82 11.96 -2.43 9.90
C SER A 82 13.10 -3.43 9.84
N SER A 83 13.71 -3.78 10.99
CA SER A 83 14.91 -4.61 10.99
C SER A 83 14.73 -5.97 10.32
N ASP A 84 13.59 -6.62 10.54
CA ASP A 84 13.37 -7.99 10.07
C ASP A 84 12.21 -8.15 9.10
N GLU A 85 11.40 -7.12 8.94
CA GLU A 85 10.21 -7.23 8.11
C GLU A 85 9.80 -5.89 7.53
N VAL A 86 8.89 -5.96 6.58
CA VAL A 86 8.26 -4.78 5.99
C VAL A 86 6.90 -4.58 6.65
N GLU A 87 6.61 -3.34 7.00
CA GLU A 87 5.33 -2.96 7.59
C GLU A 87 4.50 -2.23 6.53
N ILE A 88 3.39 -2.85 6.12
CA ILE A 88 2.46 -2.23 5.17
C ILE A 88 1.55 -1.29 5.95
N ILE A 89 1.52 -0.03 5.57
CA ILE A 89 0.84 1.03 6.33
C ILE A 89 -0.53 1.33 5.75
N ARG A 90 -0.61 1.51 4.44
CA ARG A 90 -1.86 1.82 3.74
C ARG A 90 -1.83 1.32 2.31
N VAL A 91 -3.02 1.02 1.78
CA VAL A 91 -3.24 0.80 0.35
C VAL A 91 -4.36 1.75 -0.07
N ILE A 92 -4.04 2.78 -0.83
CA ILE A 92 -5.00 3.83 -1.15
C ILE A 92 -5.00 4.17 -2.64
N TYR A 93 -6.13 4.66 -3.11
CA TYR A 93 -6.26 5.16 -4.47
C TYR A 93 -5.52 6.50 -4.57
N GLY A 94 -4.72 6.68 -5.61
CA GLY A 94 -3.78 7.79 -5.71
C GLY A 94 -4.40 9.17 -5.82
N THR A 95 -5.71 9.27 -6.08
CA THR A 95 -6.39 10.56 -6.12
C THR A 95 -6.77 11.11 -4.75
N GLN A 96 -6.63 10.30 -3.68
CA GLN A 96 -6.89 10.76 -2.32
C GLN A 96 -5.84 11.79 -1.91
N ASN A 97 -6.21 12.67 -0.99
CA ASN A 97 -5.38 13.81 -0.62
C ASN A 97 -4.31 13.46 0.43
N TRP A 98 -3.54 12.41 0.18
CA TRP A 98 -2.58 11.89 1.15
C TRP A 98 -1.33 12.76 1.28
N ARG A 99 -0.92 13.42 0.20
CA ARG A 99 0.31 14.23 0.22
C ARG A 99 0.14 15.53 0.99
N ALA A 100 -1.05 16.12 0.92
CA ALA A 100 -1.33 17.40 1.60
C ALA A 100 -1.60 17.21 3.09
N ASN A 101 -2.10 16.03 3.49
CA ASN A 101 -2.45 15.78 4.89
C ASN A 101 -2.03 14.37 5.32
N PRO A 102 -0.71 14.11 5.34
CA PRO A 102 -0.22 12.76 5.60
C PRO A 102 -0.57 12.22 6.99
N ALA A 103 -0.68 13.09 7.99
CA ALA A 103 -0.99 12.60 9.34
C ALA A 103 -2.35 11.89 9.40
N SER A 104 -3.35 12.39 8.67
CA SER A 104 -4.67 11.75 8.68
C SER A 104 -4.69 10.40 7.96
N PHE A 105 -3.70 10.12 7.11
CA PHE A 105 -3.63 8.85 6.38
C PHE A 105 -2.71 7.84 7.05
N PHE A 106 -1.64 8.27 7.70
CA PHE A 106 -0.55 7.36 8.09
C PHE A 106 -0.22 7.34 9.58
N ILE A 107 -0.86 8.17 10.38
CA ILE A 107 -0.61 8.20 11.82
C ILE A 107 -1.87 7.92 12.62
#